data_bf5499c5b5198de6f6891311e61c8bea
#
_entry.id   bf5499c5b5198de6f6891311e61c8bea
#
_cell.length_a   1.000
_cell.length_b   1.000
_cell.length_c   1.000
_cell.angle_alpha   90.00
_cell.angle_beta   90.00
_cell.angle_gamma   90.00
#
_symmetry.space_group_name_H-M   'P 1'
#
loop_
_entity.id
_entity.type
_entity.pdbx_description
1 polymer ?
#
loop_
_entity_poly.entity_id
_entity_poly.type
_entity_poly.pdbx_seq_one_letter_code
_entity_poly.pdbx_strand_id
1 'polypeptide(L)'
;MVKLLVDESRRLTGPNLLSDNPGAVMEVFVEPAFHGPLIALWKKQLEQLLRSLNLNAELYHRRFSNGINLGFSADEDILYTACEINEAALELARAEIADDSPDAELTSLSRLAALLNEERNPQLMSLIKAANQYKVTYLVDDDDFSLGMGPSCQVWPITELPEVGSLDWTRYKDIPVALITGTNGKSTSVRMCDAIVKASGVSAGITSTDYIRAADTIIDRGDYSGPGGARTLIRDHRVELALLEVARGGMLRRGIGTSTAKAALITNVADDHLGQYGIDTVADLIGVKAIVARALSSEGTLVVNADDQGLVDYFKQHPELIRGKICWFSLDAKHPKILEQLSLNQACLWIEDRQLLLADGGKTESIIDINDIPTSMQGAAKHNVSNSLGAAGLCYALGISFQDITTGLKAFRGDNNDNPGRGNYFDIDGVTVLVDFAHNAHSLSAVIDTVAAMPANGRLIMLGHAGDRTDRDIINLTDVAHTLKPDAVITVELSNYLRGREIKEIPELIKKRLLEKGLEEQQIFYAESSFDGAKLAIDWAKPGDFVLLLALDGRDEIFEYLNSLS
;
A
#
# COMPACT_ATOMS: atom_id res chain seq x y z
N MET A 1 -29.48 2.72 26.64
CA MET A 1 -28.28 3.57 26.58
C MET A 1 -27.55 3.20 25.27
N VAL A 2 -27.36 4.13 24.37
CA VAL A 2 -26.63 3.87 23.11
C VAL A 2 -25.17 3.64 23.48
N LYS A 3 -24.64 2.42 23.23
CA LYS A 3 -23.24 2.12 23.47
C LYS A 3 -22.46 2.63 22.26
N LEU A 4 -21.75 3.73 22.43
CA LEU A 4 -20.78 4.27 21.47
C LEU A 4 -19.39 3.82 21.91
N LEU A 5 -18.64 3.26 20.98
CA LEU A 5 -17.20 3.08 21.10
C LEU A 5 -16.54 3.96 20.04
N VAL A 6 -15.67 4.83 20.44
CA VAL A 6 -14.97 5.78 19.55
C VAL A 6 -13.52 5.32 19.44
N ASP A 7 -13.02 5.21 18.23
CA ASP A 7 -11.59 5.14 18.00
C ASP A 7 -11.03 6.57 17.94
N GLU A 8 -9.75 6.72 18.20
CA GLU A 8 -9.06 8.01 18.26
C GLU A 8 -9.32 8.86 17.01
N SER A 9 -9.60 10.15 17.19
CA SER A 9 -9.65 11.10 16.09
C SER A 9 -8.26 11.28 15.49
N ARG A 10 -8.17 11.29 14.15
CA ARG A 10 -6.90 11.30 13.42
C ARG A 10 -6.84 12.43 12.42
N ARG A 11 -5.67 13.03 12.29
CA ARG A 11 -5.36 13.99 11.25
C ARG A 11 -5.20 13.28 9.91
N LEU A 12 -5.82 13.81 8.87
CA LEU A 12 -5.61 13.44 7.47
C LEU A 12 -4.76 14.56 6.83
N THR A 13 -3.58 14.21 6.31
CA THR A 13 -2.58 15.18 5.85
C THR A 13 -2.45 15.24 4.33
N GLY A 14 -3.39 14.63 3.59
CA GLY A 14 -3.40 14.59 2.13
C GLY A 14 -4.61 13.81 1.60
N PRO A 15 -4.66 13.52 0.29
CA PRO A 15 -5.75 12.75 -0.31
C PRO A 15 -6.00 11.45 0.45
N ASN A 16 -7.25 11.19 0.76
CA ASN A 16 -7.68 10.13 1.65
C ASN A 16 -8.99 9.49 1.19
N LEU A 17 -9.53 8.55 1.96
CA LEU A 17 -10.75 7.81 1.59
C LEU A 17 -11.98 8.72 1.47
N LEU A 18 -12.03 9.82 2.23
CA LEU A 18 -13.20 10.69 2.32
C LEU A 18 -13.07 11.93 1.42
N SER A 19 -11.84 12.45 1.23
CA SER A 19 -11.59 13.74 0.60
C SER A 19 -10.21 13.81 -0.07
N ASP A 20 -10.06 14.79 -0.95
CA ASP A 20 -8.75 15.21 -1.47
C ASP A 20 -8.03 16.16 -0.50
N ASN A 21 -8.78 16.79 0.41
CA ASN A 21 -8.29 17.81 1.33
C ASN A 21 -7.79 17.19 2.65
N PRO A 22 -6.83 17.83 3.32
CA PRO A 22 -6.49 17.50 4.70
C PRO A 22 -7.68 17.76 5.64
N GLY A 23 -7.62 17.23 6.86
CA GLY A 23 -8.69 17.38 7.84
C GLY A 23 -8.58 16.43 9.02
N ALA A 24 -9.71 16.18 9.67
CA ALA A 24 -9.84 15.24 10.78
C ALA A 24 -10.86 14.15 10.48
N VAL A 25 -10.63 12.93 10.99
CA VAL A 25 -11.55 11.79 10.90
C VAL A 25 -11.52 10.96 12.17
N MET A 26 -12.66 10.38 12.55
CA MET A 26 -12.77 9.36 13.60
C MET A 26 -13.64 8.19 13.13
N GLU A 27 -13.41 6.99 13.69
CA GLU A 27 -14.31 5.86 13.60
C GLU A 27 -15.21 5.81 14.83
N VAL A 28 -16.52 5.74 14.59
CA VAL A 28 -17.51 5.60 15.65
C VAL A 28 -18.23 4.27 15.45
N PHE A 29 -18.02 3.33 16.36
CA PHE A 29 -18.69 2.03 16.38
C PHE A 29 -20.03 2.15 17.09
N VAL A 30 -21.11 1.88 16.36
CA VAL A 30 -22.48 2.02 16.82
C VAL A 30 -23.40 1.12 15.98
N GLU A 31 -24.50 0.66 16.58
CA GLU A 31 -25.48 -0.16 15.87
C GLU A 31 -26.05 0.57 14.62
N PRO A 32 -26.28 -0.15 13.52
CA PRO A 32 -26.75 0.43 12.25
C PRO A 32 -28.01 1.29 12.37
N ALA A 33 -28.90 0.99 13.32
CA ALA A 33 -30.11 1.78 13.59
C ALA A 33 -29.81 3.24 14.00
N PHE A 34 -28.65 3.50 14.58
CA PHE A 34 -28.24 4.82 15.04
C PHE A 34 -27.38 5.58 14.01
N HIS A 35 -26.93 4.95 12.91
CA HIS A 35 -26.07 5.63 11.92
C HIS A 35 -26.69 6.93 11.41
N GLY A 36 -27.95 6.89 10.97
CA GLY A 36 -28.64 8.07 10.44
C GLY A 36 -28.80 9.19 11.47
N PRO A 37 -29.42 8.93 12.62
CA PRO A 37 -29.58 9.92 13.68
C PRO A 37 -28.26 10.52 14.16
N LEU A 38 -27.24 9.71 14.37
CA LEU A 38 -25.91 10.19 14.85
C LEU A 38 -25.22 11.07 13.81
N ILE A 39 -25.23 10.70 12.53
CA ILE A 39 -24.68 11.53 11.45
C ILE A 39 -25.39 12.89 11.40
N ALA A 40 -26.72 12.91 11.50
CA ALA A 40 -27.49 14.14 11.42
C ALA A 40 -27.18 15.09 12.60
N LEU A 41 -27.12 14.55 13.82
CA LEU A 41 -26.80 15.34 15.00
C LEU A 41 -25.34 15.79 15.01
N TRP A 42 -24.39 14.92 14.68
CA TRP A 42 -22.99 15.30 14.56
C TRP A 42 -22.81 16.44 13.55
N LYS A 43 -23.41 16.37 12.36
CA LYS A 43 -23.37 17.45 11.37
C LYS A 43 -23.90 18.76 11.94
N LYS A 44 -25.06 18.73 12.60
CA LYS A 44 -25.68 19.89 13.24
C LYS A 44 -24.72 20.53 14.26
N GLN A 45 -24.17 19.72 15.16
CA GLN A 45 -23.27 20.20 16.22
C GLN A 45 -21.94 20.72 15.64
N LEU A 46 -21.36 19.99 14.69
CA LEU A 46 -20.12 20.41 14.04
C LEU A 46 -20.28 21.75 13.30
N GLU A 47 -21.36 21.92 12.53
CA GLU A 47 -21.65 23.19 11.85
C GLU A 47 -21.82 24.36 12.83
N GLN A 48 -22.37 24.13 14.03
CA GLN A 48 -22.49 25.15 15.07
C GLN A 48 -21.12 25.52 15.65
N LEU A 49 -20.27 24.52 15.94
CA LEU A 49 -18.90 24.75 16.43
C LEU A 49 -18.08 25.50 15.39
N LEU A 50 -18.09 25.06 14.13
CA LEU A 50 -17.34 25.71 13.05
C LEU A 50 -17.76 27.17 12.87
N ARG A 51 -19.07 27.46 12.87
CA ARG A 51 -19.56 28.85 12.82
C ARG A 51 -19.09 29.68 13.99
N SER A 52 -19.14 29.13 15.22
CA SER A 52 -18.70 29.84 16.43
C SER A 52 -17.20 30.11 16.46
N LEU A 53 -16.40 29.25 15.81
CA LEU A 53 -14.95 29.37 15.68
C LEU A 53 -14.52 30.12 14.40
N ASN A 54 -15.48 30.58 13.59
CA ASN A 54 -15.24 31.24 12.31
C ASN A 54 -14.39 30.39 11.34
N LEU A 55 -14.73 29.09 11.24
CA LEU A 55 -14.09 28.12 10.36
C LEU A 55 -15.05 27.70 9.23
N ASN A 56 -14.52 27.44 8.04
CA ASN A 56 -15.22 26.83 6.92
C ASN A 56 -14.67 25.42 6.68
N ALA A 57 -15.56 24.46 6.45
CA ALA A 57 -15.16 23.08 6.20
C ALA A 57 -16.18 22.34 5.36
N GLU A 58 -15.72 21.34 4.62
CA GLU A 58 -16.56 20.33 3.99
C GLU A 58 -16.71 19.14 4.94
N LEU A 59 -17.96 18.66 5.10
CA LEU A 59 -18.26 17.58 6.05
C LEU A 59 -18.41 16.26 5.29
N TYR A 60 -17.75 15.23 5.80
CA TYR A 60 -17.71 13.89 5.19
C TYR A 60 -18.23 12.84 6.16
N HIS A 61 -18.83 11.78 5.64
CA HIS A 61 -19.14 10.59 6.41
C HIS A 61 -19.17 9.36 5.50
N ARG A 62 -18.82 8.21 6.05
CA ARG A 62 -18.93 6.91 5.41
C ARG A 62 -19.50 5.90 6.41
N ARG A 63 -20.50 5.15 6.00
CA ARG A 63 -21.05 4.04 6.80
C ARG A 63 -20.27 2.76 6.51
N PHE A 64 -20.08 1.95 7.53
CA PHE A 64 -19.56 0.58 7.41
C PHE A 64 -20.42 -0.36 8.30
N SER A 65 -20.13 -1.66 8.33
CA SER A 65 -21.03 -2.68 8.91
C SER A 65 -21.52 -2.37 10.32
N ASN A 66 -20.62 -1.95 11.21
CA ASN A 66 -20.87 -1.72 12.64
C ASN A 66 -20.51 -0.31 13.11
N GLY A 67 -20.43 0.65 12.17
CA GLY A 67 -20.07 2.02 12.54
C GLY A 67 -20.07 3.01 11.38
N ILE A 68 -19.50 4.19 11.66
CA ILE A 68 -19.39 5.31 10.75
C ILE A 68 -18.04 6.01 10.87
N ASN A 69 -17.48 6.43 9.74
CA ASN A 69 -16.43 7.43 9.71
C ASN A 69 -17.09 8.80 9.69
N LEU A 70 -16.67 9.69 10.59
CA LEU A 70 -17.08 11.08 10.66
C LEU A 70 -15.85 11.97 10.49
N GLY A 71 -15.88 12.89 9.53
CA GLY A 71 -14.73 13.74 9.25
C GLY A 71 -15.10 15.03 8.55
N PHE A 72 -14.18 15.97 8.56
CA PHE A 72 -14.31 17.24 7.86
C PHE A 72 -12.95 17.77 7.41
N SER A 73 -12.94 18.64 6.39
CA SER A 73 -11.72 19.31 5.91
C SER A 73 -11.29 20.41 6.86
N ALA A 74 -9.97 20.57 7.00
CA ALA A 74 -9.38 21.65 7.79
C ALA A 74 -8.07 22.12 7.15
N ASP A 75 -7.70 23.38 7.42
CA ASP A 75 -6.42 23.93 7.00
C ASP A 75 -5.26 23.20 7.68
N GLU A 76 -4.10 23.17 7.03
CA GLU A 76 -2.93 22.42 7.47
C GLU A 76 -2.38 22.90 8.82
N ASP A 77 -2.67 24.14 9.20
CA ASP A 77 -2.18 24.77 10.44
C ASP A 77 -3.12 24.60 11.64
N ILE A 78 -4.18 23.76 11.52
CA ILE A 78 -5.15 23.52 12.61
C ILE A 78 -5.57 22.04 12.72
N LEU A 79 -4.79 21.10 12.20
CA LEU A 79 -5.21 19.69 12.11
C LEU A 79 -5.36 18.99 13.47
N TYR A 80 -4.58 19.39 14.49
CA TYR A 80 -4.75 18.87 15.85
C TYR A 80 -6.04 19.39 16.48
N THR A 81 -6.27 20.71 16.39
CA THR A 81 -7.52 21.32 16.88
C THR A 81 -8.74 20.80 16.11
N ALA A 82 -8.60 20.46 14.82
CA ALA A 82 -9.67 19.84 14.06
C ALA A 82 -10.09 18.48 14.63
N CYS A 83 -9.16 17.67 15.15
CA CYS A 83 -9.49 16.43 15.87
C CYS A 83 -10.33 16.73 17.13
N GLU A 84 -9.91 17.71 17.94
CA GLU A 84 -10.62 18.13 19.16
C GLU A 84 -12.03 18.66 18.85
N ILE A 85 -12.19 19.43 17.77
CA ILE A 85 -13.49 19.92 17.31
C ILE A 85 -14.39 18.76 16.87
N ASN A 86 -13.83 17.74 16.20
CA ASN A 86 -14.57 16.57 15.77
C ASN A 86 -15.09 15.75 16.95
N GLU A 87 -14.25 15.57 17.97
CA GLU A 87 -14.61 14.88 19.22
C GLU A 87 -15.67 15.65 20.01
N ALA A 88 -15.53 16.98 20.12
CA ALA A 88 -16.52 17.83 20.76
C ALA A 88 -17.89 17.77 20.07
N ALA A 89 -17.90 17.77 18.73
CA ALA A 89 -19.14 17.64 17.95
C ALA A 89 -19.83 16.28 18.16
N LEU A 90 -19.05 15.21 18.27
CA LEU A 90 -19.57 13.87 18.57
C LEU A 90 -20.12 13.79 19.99
N GLU A 91 -19.41 14.36 20.98
CA GLU A 91 -19.87 14.37 22.36
C GLU A 91 -21.19 15.14 22.53
N LEU A 92 -21.34 16.29 21.87
CA LEU A 92 -22.61 17.03 21.85
C LEU A 92 -23.73 16.20 21.21
N ALA A 93 -23.44 15.49 20.12
CA ALA A 93 -24.40 14.63 19.46
C ALA A 93 -24.79 13.42 20.34
N ARG A 94 -23.84 12.81 21.04
CA ARG A 94 -24.04 11.72 21.99
C ARG A 94 -24.96 12.15 23.13
N ALA A 95 -24.68 13.30 23.72
CA ALA A 95 -25.45 13.85 24.83
C ALA A 95 -26.91 14.13 24.41
N GLU A 96 -27.13 14.68 23.22
CA GLU A 96 -28.46 14.92 22.67
C GLU A 96 -29.25 13.61 22.41
N ILE A 97 -28.59 12.53 21.96
CA ILE A 97 -29.20 11.21 21.79
C ILE A 97 -29.55 10.55 23.12
N ALA A 98 -28.67 10.70 24.10
CA ALA A 98 -28.80 10.05 25.40
C ALA A 98 -29.69 10.83 26.38
N ASP A 99 -30.13 12.03 26.02
CA ASP A 99 -30.81 12.98 26.92
C ASP A 99 -29.98 13.24 28.19
N ASP A 100 -28.65 13.49 28.00
CA ASP A 100 -27.66 13.64 29.04
C ASP A 100 -26.91 14.98 28.89
N SER A 101 -26.13 15.35 29.90
CA SER A 101 -25.25 16.52 29.82
C SER A 101 -23.96 16.16 29.11
N PRO A 102 -23.50 16.98 28.14
CA PRO A 102 -22.21 16.76 27.51
C PRO A 102 -21.06 17.04 28.48
N ASP A 103 -19.89 16.47 28.19
CA ASP A 103 -18.65 16.83 28.88
C ASP A 103 -18.35 18.31 28.64
N ALA A 104 -18.42 19.10 29.73
CA ALA A 104 -18.29 20.55 29.67
C ALA A 104 -16.88 21.00 29.31
N GLU A 105 -15.85 20.22 29.66
CA GLU A 105 -14.46 20.52 29.32
C GLU A 105 -14.21 20.25 27.84
N LEU A 106 -14.57 19.06 27.35
CA LEU A 106 -14.40 18.67 25.95
C LEU A 106 -15.13 19.59 24.98
N THR A 107 -16.35 20.01 25.33
CA THR A 107 -17.23 20.83 24.47
C THR A 107 -17.09 22.34 24.67
N SER A 108 -16.14 22.79 25.50
CA SER A 108 -15.91 24.20 25.79
C SER A 108 -15.42 24.98 24.59
N LEU A 109 -16.22 25.91 24.09
CA LEU A 109 -15.83 26.81 22.99
C LEU A 109 -14.60 27.67 23.32
N SER A 110 -14.43 28.09 24.59
CA SER A 110 -13.26 28.86 25.01
C SER A 110 -11.97 28.01 24.94
N ARG A 111 -12.04 26.73 25.32
CA ARG A 111 -10.95 25.77 25.17
C ARG A 111 -10.59 25.56 23.68
N LEU A 112 -11.57 25.26 22.86
CA LEU A 112 -11.35 25.04 21.42
C LEU A 112 -10.80 26.28 20.72
N ALA A 113 -11.27 27.47 21.08
CA ALA A 113 -10.73 28.72 20.55
C ALA A 113 -9.30 29.00 21.02
N ALA A 114 -8.93 28.61 22.23
CA ALA A 114 -7.57 28.71 22.73
C ALA A 114 -6.61 27.80 21.98
N LEU A 115 -6.97 26.52 21.81
CA LEU A 115 -6.21 25.54 21.01
C LEU A 115 -6.03 26.03 19.57
N LEU A 116 -7.10 26.51 18.94
CA LEU A 116 -7.06 27.06 17.59
C LEU A 116 -6.08 28.25 17.46
N ASN A 117 -6.05 29.16 18.44
CA ASN A 117 -5.14 30.30 18.42
C ASN A 117 -3.68 29.88 18.67
N GLU A 118 -3.46 28.83 19.45
CA GLU A 118 -2.12 28.30 19.72
C GLU A 118 -1.53 27.57 18.50
N GLU A 119 -2.36 26.79 17.76
CA GLU A 119 -1.91 26.00 16.63
C GLU A 119 -1.75 26.81 15.34
N ARG A 120 -2.55 27.87 15.15
CA ARG A 120 -2.55 28.68 13.93
C ARG A 120 -1.18 29.24 13.57
N ASN A 121 -0.81 29.06 12.30
CA ASN A 121 0.40 29.61 11.72
C ASN A 121 0.08 30.40 10.42
N PRO A 122 -0.24 31.72 10.54
CA PRO A 122 -0.58 32.55 9.37
C PRO A 122 0.54 32.63 8.32
N GLN A 123 1.82 32.51 8.75
CA GLN A 123 2.97 32.48 7.85
C GLN A 123 2.95 31.23 6.97
N LEU A 124 2.71 30.05 7.57
CA LEU A 124 2.54 28.80 6.84
C LEU A 124 1.41 28.89 5.81
N MET A 125 0.24 29.37 6.21
CA MET A 125 -0.91 29.52 5.32
C MET A 125 -0.65 30.50 4.18
N SER A 126 0.12 31.55 4.42
CA SER A 126 0.55 32.50 3.38
C SER A 126 1.47 31.84 2.36
N LEU A 127 2.39 30.98 2.81
CA LEU A 127 3.29 30.21 1.92
C LEU A 127 2.53 29.16 1.13
N ILE A 128 1.61 28.42 1.74
CA ILE A 128 0.74 27.44 1.07
C ILE A 128 -0.08 28.11 -0.01
N LYS A 129 -0.70 29.24 0.30
CA LYS A 129 -1.48 30.01 -0.68
C LYS A 129 -0.62 30.46 -1.87
N ALA A 130 0.59 30.95 -1.60
CA ALA A 130 1.52 31.36 -2.64
C ALA A 130 2.00 30.14 -3.47
N ALA A 131 2.33 29.02 -2.83
CA ALA A 131 2.72 27.79 -3.53
C ALA A 131 1.63 27.32 -4.51
N ASN A 132 0.38 27.32 -4.10
CA ASN A 132 -0.77 27.02 -4.95
C ASN A 132 -0.91 28.01 -6.12
N GLN A 133 -0.69 29.30 -5.87
CA GLN A 133 -0.75 30.35 -6.91
C GLN A 133 0.35 30.18 -7.97
N TYR A 134 1.57 29.83 -7.54
CA TYR A 134 2.71 29.59 -8.41
C TYR A 134 2.77 28.15 -8.97
N LYS A 135 1.83 27.28 -8.57
CA LYS A 135 1.77 25.86 -8.95
C LYS A 135 3.05 25.10 -8.58
N VAL A 136 3.58 25.38 -7.41
CA VAL A 136 4.73 24.70 -6.82
C VAL A 136 4.20 23.73 -5.76
N THR A 137 4.62 22.49 -5.80
CA THR A 137 4.25 21.52 -4.77
C THR A 137 4.92 21.89 -3.44
N TYR A 138 4.15 21.80 -2.37
CA TYR A 138 4.62 21.95 -1.00
C TYR A 138 4.33 20.68 -0.20
N LEU A 139 5.11 20.45 0.83
CA LEU A 139 4.87 19.39 1.82
C LEU A 139 4.95 20.00 3.22
N VAL A 140 4.01 19.60 4.07
CA VAL A 140 3.95 20.00 5.48
C VAL A 140 3.95 18.75 6.34
N ASP A 141 4.72 18.75 7.40
CA ASP A 141 4.62 17.84 8.54
C ASP A 141 4.75 18.62 9.86
N ASP A 142 4.89 17.91 10.97
CA ASP A 142 4.88 18.52 12.29
C ASP A 142 6.09 19.47 12.52
N ASP A 143 7.22 19.18 11.87
CA ASP A 143 8.49 19.86 12.10
C ASP A 143 8.88 20.79 10.94
N ASP A 144 8.52 20.41 9.70
CA ASP A 144 9.08 21.00 8.49
C ASP A 144 8.01 21.40 7.46
N PHE A 145 8.30 22.50 6.76
CA PHE A 145 7.67 22.92 5.51
C PHE A 145 8.67 22.85 4.37
N SER A 146 8.26 22.42 3.19
CA SER A 146 9.14 22.42 2.01
C SER A 146 8.43 22.87 0.74
N LEU A 147 9.20 23.44 -0.19
CA LEU A 147 8.78 23.84 -1.55
C LEU A 147 9.59 23.11 -2.59
N GLY A 148 8.92 22.68 -3.67
CA GLY A 148 9.52 21.89 -4.74
C GLY A 148 9.86 20.46 -4.32
N MET A 149 10.45 19.70 -5.23
CA MET A 149 10.81 18.31 -5.03
C MET A 149 12.22 18.01 -5.54
N GLY A 150 12.86 16.97 -4.98
CA GLY A 150 14.15 16.47 -5.42
C GLY A 150 15.24 17.55 -5.46
N PRO A 151 15.98 17.71 -6.57
CA PRO A 151 17.11 18.64 -6.66
C PRO A 151 16.76 20.10 -6.39
N SER A 152 15.51 20.50 -6.55
CA SER A 152 15.03 21.86 -6.31
C SER A 152 14.37 22.07 -4.96
N CYS A 153 14.21 21.01 -4.17
CA CYS A 153 13.53 21.06 -2.88
C CYS A 153 14.28 21.96 -1.89
N GLN A 154 13.54 22.77 -1.17
CA GLN A 154 14.07 23.53 -0.05
C GLN A 154 13.16 23.31 1.15
N VAL A 155 13.76 23.04 2.31
CA VAL A 155 13.09 22.71 3.57
C VAL A 155 13.38 23.80 4.60
N TRP A 156 12.40 24.15 5.39
CA TRP A 156 12.49 25.05 6.55
C TRP A 156 11.78 24.44 7.74
N PRO A 157 12.33 24.58 8.95
CA PRO A 157 11.58 24.32 10.16
C PRO A 157 10.29 25.17 10.22
N ILE A 158 9.20 24.60 10.71
CA ILE A 158 7.91 25.34 10.86
C ILE A 158 8.05 26.61 11.71
N THR A 159 9.05 26.65 12.59
CA THR A 159 9.35 27.82 13.45
C THR A 159 10.19 28.90 12.75
N GLU A 160 10.74 28.63 11.56
CA GLU A 160 11.68 29.52 10.85
C GLU A 160 11.27 29.71 9.37
N LEU A 161 9.96 29.87 9.13
CA LEU A 161 9.43 30.01 7.78
C LEU A 161 9.86 31.31 7.10
N PRO A 162 10.19 31.29 5.80
CA PRO A 162 10.59 32.48 5.05
C PRO A 162 9.38 33.37 4.73
N GLU A 163 9.64 34.66 4.51
CA GLU A 163 8.63 35.55 3.97
C GLU A 163 8.33 35.21 2.49
N VAL A 164 7.04 35.23 2.11
CA VAL A 164 6.60 34.92 0.72
C VAL A 164 7.33 35.77 -0.31
N GLY A 165 7.55 37.07 -0.02
CA GLY A 165 8.22 38.02 -0.91
C GLY A 165 9.73 37.84 -1.03
N SER A 166 10.37 37.05 -0.16
CA SER A 166 11.80 36.76 -0.22
C SER A 166 12.15 35.59 -1.14
N LEU A 167 11.14 34.83 -1.59
CA LEU A 167 11.33 33.59 -2.35
C LEU A 167 11.35 33.85 -3.88
N ASP A 168 12.31 33.25 -4.54
CA ASP A 168 12.30 33.11 -6.00
C ASP A 168 11.56 31.84 -6.40
N TRP A 169 10.26 31.97 -6.67
CA TRP A 169 9.34 30.88 -7.01
C TRP A 169 9.73 30.11 -8.27
N THR A 170 10.56 30.68 -9.15
CA THR A 170 11.02 30.01 -10.39
C THR A 170 12.04 28.91 -10.14
N ARG A 171 12.64 28.88 -8.94
CA ARG A 171 13.63 27.86 -8.55
C ARG A 171 13.01 26.53 -8.19
N TYR A 172 11.78 26.55 -7.67
CA TYR A 172 11.11 25.34 -7.19
C TYR A 172 10.45 24.61 -8.35
N LYS A 173 10.76 23.33 -8.48
CA LYS A 173 10.20 22.46 -9.52
C LYS A 173 9.82 21.11 -8.91
N ASP A 174 8.89 20.44 -9.56
CA ASP A 174 8.49 19.10 -9.18
C ASP A 174 9.26 18.06 -9.99
N ILE A 175 9.48 16.90 -9.39
CA ILE A 175 9.96 15.70 -10.07
C ILE A 175 8.76 14.79 -10.38
N PRO A 176 8.87 13.88 -11.37
CA PRO A 176 7.86 12.85 -11.57
C PRO A 176 7.72 11.97 -10.33
N VAL A 177 6.48 11.81 -9.84
CA VAL A 177 6.13 10.91 -8.74
C VAL A 177 5.21 9.83 -9.26
N ALA A 178 5.50 8.58 -8.92
CA ALA A 178 4.64 7.43 -9.16
C ALA A 178 4.20 6.77 -7.85
N LEU A 179 2.93 6.43 -7.75
CA LEU A 179 2.33 5.75 -6.61
C LEU A 179 2.04 4.30 -6.96
N ILE A 180 2.51 3.35 -6.18
CA ILE A 180 2.32 1.92 -6.43
C ILE A 180 1.59 1.30 -5.23
N THR A 181 0.38 0.77 -5.49
CA THR A 181 -0.42 0.09 -4.48
C THR A 181 -1.01 -1.21 -4.98
N GLY A 182 -1.65 -1.96 -4.09
CA GLY A 182 -2.31 -3.23 -4.33
C GLY A 182 -2.28 -4.10 -3.08
N THR A 183 -2.91 -5.25 -3.12
CA THR A 183 -2.75 -6.24 -2.03
C THR A 183 -1.39 -6.91 -2.18
N ASN A 184 -1.09 -7.51 -3.31
CA ASN A 184 0.16 -8.21 -3.59
C ASN A 184 0.92 -7.56 -4.75
N GLY A 185 2.25 -7.77 -4.83
CA GLY A 185 3.10 -7.31 -5.93
C GLY A 185 3.61 -5.88 -5.82
N LYS A 186 3.23 -5.08 -4.82
CA LYS A 186 3.67 -3.69 -4.63
C LYS A 186 5.19 -3.53 -4.64
N SER A 187 5.87 -4.11 -3.67
CA SER A 187 7.33 -3.98 -3.52
C SER A 187 8.09 -4.51 -4.73
N THR A 188 7.63 -5.64 -5.31
CA THR A 188 8.19 -6.19 -6.55
C THR A 188 8.03 -5.21 -7.72
N SER A 189 6.82 -4.62 -7.89
CA SER A 189 6.58 -3.63 -8.96
C SER A 189 7.40 -2.35 -8.77
N VAL A 190 7.54 -1.85 -7.53
CA VAL A 190 8.43 -0.70 -7.23
C VAL A 190 9.86 -0.99 -7.67
N ARG A 191 10.39 -2.18 -7.35
CA ARG A 191 11.77 -2.56 -7.68
C ARG A 191 11.96 -2.84 -9.17
N MET A 192 10.96 -3.41 -9.86
CA MET A 192 10.95 -3.53 -11.32
C MET A 192 10.98 -2.15 -11.98
N CYS A 193 10.15 -1.21 -11.51
CA CYS A 193 10.17 0.17 -11.99
C CYS A 193 11.52 0.84 -11.74
N ASP A 194 12.14 0.61 -10.57
CA ASP A 194 13.48 1.12 -10.25
C ASP A 194 14.54 0.61 -11.25
N ALA A 195 14.54 -0.68 -11.56
CA ALA A 195 15.44 -1.26 -12.56
C ALA A 195 15.22 -0.64 -13.96
N ILE A 196 13.96 -0.38 -14.32
CA ILE A 196 13.61 0.30 -15.58
C ILE A 196 14.09 1.75 -15.58
N VAL A 197 13.84 2.51 -14.52
CA VAL A 197 14.26 3.91 -14.40
C VAL A 197 15.78 4.02 -14.40
N LYS A 198 16.48 3.13 -13.71
CA LYS A 198 17.96 3.05 -13.76
C LYS A 198 18.49 2.81 -15.17
N ALA A 199 17.83 1.97 -15.96
CA ALA A 199 18.22 1.75 -17.36
C ALA A 199 18.13 3.01 -18.22
N SER A 200 17.24 3.95 -17.89
CA SER A 200 17.12 5.25 -18.56
C SER A 200 18.15 6.30 -18.09
N GLY A 201 18.98 5.96 -17.10
CA GLY A 201 19.99 6.88 -16.54
C GLY A 201 19.44 7.92 -15.57
N VAL A 202 18.15 7.85 -15.21
CA VAL A 202 17.51 8.77 -14.24
C VAL A 202 17.75 8.28 -12.81
N SER A 203 18.07 9.20 -11.90
CA SER A 203 18.28 8.91 -10.49
C SER A 203 16.95 8.69 -9.76
N ALA A 204 16.57 7.42 -9.58
CA ALA A 204 15.34 7.08 -8.87
C ALA A 204 15.51 7.08 -7.35
N GLY A 205 14.46 7.51 -6.65
CA GLY A 205 14.25 7.21 -5.24
C GLY A 205 13.10 6.24 -5.06
N ILE A 206 13.18 5.34 -4.09
CA ILE A 206 12.12 4.38 -3.78
C ILE A 206 11.78 4.34 -2.30
N THR A 207 10.50 4.17 -1.98
CA THR A 207 10.03 3.72 -0.67
C THR A 207 9.45 2.32 -0.79
N SER A 208 9.62 1.51 0.23
CA SER A 208 9.06 0.16 0.30
C SER A 208 8.79 -0.25 1.74
N THR A 209 8.25 -1.44 1.92
CA THR A 209 8.09 -2.08 3.24
C THR A 209 9.41 -2.53 3.86
N ASP A 210 10.52 -2.48 3.13
CA ASP A 210 11.83 -2.95 3.60
C ASP A 210 12.82 -1.81 3.86
N TYR A 211 12.74 -0.71 3.10
CA TYR A 211 13.66 0.41 3.19
C TYR A 211 13.19 1.64 2.41
N ILE A 212 13.82 2.78 2.69
CA ILE A 212 13.81 3.99 1.88
C ILE A 212 15.20 4.18 1.26
N ARG A 213 15.27 4.46 -0.06
CA ARG A 213 16.51 4.63 -0.81
C ARG A 213 16.43 5.81 -1.76
N ALA A 214 17.44 6.67 -1.72
CA ALA A 214 17.63 7.78 -2.67
C ALA A 214 18.85 7.48 -3.54
N ALA A 215 18.68 7.47 -4.85
CA ALA A 215 19.69 7.01 -5.80
C ALA A 215 20.22 5.61 -5.40
N ASP A 216 21.50 5.45 -5.20
CA ASP A 216 22.12 4.18 -4.79
C ASP A 216 22.31 4.06 -3.26
N THR A 217 21.81 5.02 -2.46
CA THR A 217 22.01 5.06 -1.01
C THR A 217 20.74 4.67 -0.27
N ILE A 218 20.78 3.60 0.51
CA ILE A 218 19.74 3.29 1.50
C ILE A 218 19.86 4.33 2.61
N ILE A 219 18.78 5.11 2.81
CA ILE A 219 18.68 6.12 3.86
C ILE A 219 18.42 5.43 5.19
N ASP A 220 17.45 4.50 5.20
CA ASP A 220 17.08 3.75 6.38
C ASP A 220 16.35 2.44 6.00
N ARG A 221 16.32 1.47 6.93
CA ARG A 221 15.65 0.18 6.80
C ARG A 221 14.40 0.15 7.67
N GLY A 222 13.31 -0.39 7.13
CA GLY A 222 12.02 -0.49 7.79
C GLY A 222 10.87 -0.25 6.84
N ASP A 223 9.64 -0.21 7.38
CA ASP A 223 8.43 0.05 6.59
C ASP A 223 8.26 1.55 6.32
N TYR A 224 8.60 1.94 5.09
CA TYR A 224 8.45 3.30 4.56
C TYR A 224 7.33 3.42 3.51
N SER A 225 6.36 2.50 3.50
CA SER A 225 5.22 2.51 2.58
C SER A 225 4.10 3.49 2.99
N GLY A 226 4.36 4.36 3.95
CA GLY A 226 3.47 5.40 4.44
C GLY A 226 3.86 6.83 4.02
N PRO A 227 3.04 7.84 4.38
CA PRO A 227 3.24 9.22 3.96
C PRO A 227 4.54 9.86 4.50
N GLY A 228 5.04 9.45 5.65
CA GLY A 228 6.32 9.92 6.18
C GLY A 228 7.48 9.57 5.25
N GLY A 229 7.58 8.29 4.84
CA GLY A 229 8.59 7.83 3.88
C GLY A 229 8.49 8.57 2.54
N ALA A 230 7.28 8.79 2.04
CA ALA A 230 7.06 9.55 0.82
C ALA A 230 7.62 10.98 0.91
N ARG A 231 7.32 11.72 2.00
CA ARG A 231 7.82 13.09 2.20
C ARG A 231 9.34 13.13 2.33
N THR A 232 9.92 12.22 3.11
CA THR A 232 11.38 12.11 3.26
C THR A 232 12.05 11.91 1.90
N LEU A 233 11.52 11.00 1.07
CA LEU A 233 12.10 10.70 -0.23
C LEU A 233 11.97 11.87 -1.21
N ILE A 234 10.80 12.49 -1.31
CA ILE A 234 10.52 13.60 -2.24
C ILE A 234 11.37 14.83 -1.92
N ARG A 235 11.75 15.03 -0.65
CA ARG A 235 12.65 16.12 -0.21
C ARG A 235 14.14 15.87 -0.51
N ASP A 236 14.52 14.65 -0.87
CA ASP A 236 15.94 14.31 -1.07
C ASP A 236 16.46 14.83 -2.41
N HIS A 237 17.51 15.66 -2.38
CA HIS A 237 18.09 16.31 -3.56
C HIS A 237 18.70 15.36 -4.60
N ARG A 238 18.93 14.10 -4.24
CA ARG A 238 19.47 13.07 -5.15
C ARG A 238 18.40 12.44 -6.02
N VAL A 239 17.12 12.67 -5.73
CA VAL A 239 15.99 12.01 -6.38
C VAL A 239 15.46 12.84 -7.53
N GLU A 240 15.56 12.32 -8.74
CA GLU A 240 15.02 12.94 -9.96
C GLU A 240 13.67 12.34 -10.37
N LEU A 241 13.33 11.15 -9.83
CA LEU A 241 12.04 10.47 -10.00
C LEU A 241 11.73 9.65 -8.76
N ALA A 242 10.55 9.82 -8.17
CA ALA A 242 10.14 9.11 -6.96
C ALA A 242 9.15 7.97 -7.27
N LEU A 243 9.48 6.75 -6.81
CA LEU A 243 8.64 5.55 -6.87
C LEU A 243 8.18 5.21 -5.46
N LEU A 244 6.93 5.46 -5.14
CA LEU A 244 6.39 5.37 -3.79
C LEU A 244 5.51 4.13 -3.65
N GLU A 245 5.94 3.16 -2.83
CA GLU A 245 5.02 2.13 -2.34
C GLU A 245 4.00 2.75 -1.40
N VAL A 246 2.70 2.47 -1.64
CA VAL A 246 1.61 3.04 -0.84
C VAL A 246 0.79 1.91 -0.22
N ALA A 247 0.99 1.69 1.08
CA ALA A 247 0.27 0.67 1.83
C ALA A 247 -1.06 1.19 2.37
N ARG A 248 -2.02 0.25 2.54
CA ARG A 248 -3.36 0.51 3.07
C ARG A 248 -3.34 1.29 4.39
N GLY A 249 -2.51 0.84 5.34
CA GLY A 249 -2.46 1.43 6.68
C GLY A 249 -2.08 2.90 6.68
N GLY A 250 -1.14 3.32 5.81
CA GLY A 250 -0.77 4.72 5.64
C GLY A 250 -1.93 5.56 5.12
N MET A 251 -2.58 5.08 4.04
CA MET A 251 -3.73 5.76 3.42
C MET A 251 -4.90 5.97 4.39
N LEU A 252 -5.20 4.98 5.22
CA LEU A 252 -6.32 5.04 6.17
C LEU A 252 -6.01 5.91 7.39
N ARG A 253 -4.75 5.91 7.86
CA ARG A 253 -4.36 6.66 9.05
C ARG A 253 -4.07 8.14 8.79
N ARG A 254 -3.50 8.47 7.62
CA ARG A 254 -2.99 9.82 7.34
C ARG A 254 -3.31 10.32 5.92
N GLY A 255 -3.77 9.45 5.01
CA GLY A 255 -3.86 9.75 3.59
C GLY A 255 -2.57 9.47 2.83
N ILE A 256 -2.46 9.97 1.59
CA ILE A 256 -1.26 9.86 0.75
C ILE A 256 -0.28 10.98 1.11
N GLY A 257 1.03 10.70 1.03
CA GLY A 257 2.10 11.62 1.39
C GLY A 257 2.34 12.78 0.40
N THR A 258 1.64 12.80 -0.73
CA THR A 258 1.68 13.88 -1.74
C THR A 258 0.31 14.06 -2.37
N SER A 259 -0.03 15.29 -2.73
CA SER A 259 -1.25 15.62 -3.47
C SER A 259 -1.06 15.59 -4.99
N THR A 260 0.17 15.36 -5.47
CA THR A 260 0.51 15.36 -6.90
C THR A 260 1.30 14.12 -7.28
N ALA A 261 0.85 13.42 -8.34
CA ALA A 261 1.56 12.30 -8.94
C ALA A 261 1.37 12.32 -10.47
N LYS A 262 2.39 11.89 -11.21
CA LYS A 262 2.34 11.77 -12.66
C LYS A 262 1.71 10.46 -13.10
N ALA A 263 1.90 9.39 -12.32
CA ALA A 263 1.31 8.10 -12.60
C ALA A 263 1.00 7.32 -11.31
N ALA A 264 0.05 6.40 -11.37
CA ALA A 264 -0.23 5.47 -10.28
C ALA A 264 -0.51 4.07 -10.82
N LEU A 265 -0.13 3.04 -10.06
CA LEU A 265 -0.36 1.63 -10.37
C LEU A 265 -1.17 0.96 -9.27
N ILE A 266 -2.22 0.24 -9.65
CA ILE A 266 -2.95 -0.68 -8.78
C ILE A 266 -2.75 -2.10 -9.33
N THR A 267 -1.99 -2.93 -8.61
CA THR A 267 -1.60 -4.27 -9.06
C THR A 267 -2.74 -5.28 -8.99
N ASN A 268 -3.39 -5.39 -7.86
CA ASN A 268 -4.56 -6.25 -7.57
C ASN A 268 -5.14 -5.92 -6.21
N VAL A 269 -6.38 -6.36 -5.97
CA VAL A 269 -7.02 -6.26 -4.65
C VAL A 269 -7.65 -7.60 -4.27
N ALA A 270 -7.18 -8.19 -3.21
CA ALA A 270 -7.69 -9.44 -2.66
C ALA A 270 -7.96 -9.28 -1.17
N ASP A 271 -8.63 -10.26 -0.57
CA ASP A 271 -8.91 -10.31 0.86
C ASP A 271 -7.60 -10.24 1.66
N ASP A 272 -7.43 -9.15 2.40
CA ASP A 272 -6.26 -8.89 3.24
C ASP A 272 -6.58 -7.78 4.27
N HIS A 273 -6.34 -8.04 5.56
CA HIS A 273 -6.58 -7.08 6.65
C HIS A 273 -8.01 -6.50 6.70
N LEU A 274 -9.03 -7.27 6.43
CA LEU A 274 -10.42 -6.83 6.60
C LEU A 274 -10.78 -6.69 8.09
N GLY A 275 -11.81 -5.88 8.39
CA GLY A 275 -12.31 -5.65 9.75
C GLY A 275 -11.58 -4.54 10.53
N GLN A 276 -10.66 -3.80 9.90
CA GLN A 276 -9.95 -2.68 10.51
C GLN A 276 -10.30 -1.36 9.81
N TYR A 277 -10.42 -0.26 10.56
CA TYR A 277 -10.74 1.08 10.05
C TYR A 277 -12.06 1.13 9.25
N GLY A 278 -13.02 0.27 9.60
CA GLY A 278 -14.29 0.16 8.88
C GLY A 278 -14.16 -0.33 7.43
N ILE A 279 -13.11 -1.08 7.12
CA ILE A 279 -12.90 -1.75 5.83
C ILE A 279 -13.23 -3.22 6.01
N ASP A 280 -14.48 -3.59 5.70
CA ASP A 280 -15.05 -4.89 6.05
C ASP A 280 -15.11 -5.84 4.83
N THR A 281 -15.01 -5.29 3.62
CA THR A 281 -15.14 -6.06 2.38
C THR A 281 -14.01 -5.76 1.41
N VAL A 282 -13.80 -6.66 0.44
CA VAL A 282 -12.86 -6.42 -0.67
C VAL A 282 -13.27 -5.18 -1.48
N ALA A 283 -14.56 -4.90 -1.63
CA ALA A 283 -15.04 -3.69 -2.29
C ALA A 283 -14.62 -2.41 -1.54
N ASP A 284 -14.71 -2.40 -0.19
CA ASP A 284 -14.16 -1.29 0.61
C ASP A 284 -12.65 -1.15 0.39
N LEU A 285 -11.92 -2.27 0.36
CA LEU A 285 -10.48 -2.27 0.18
C LEU A 285 -10.08 -1.74 -1.20
N ILE A 286 -10.85 -2.02 -2.25
CA ILE A 286 -10.67 -1.41 -3.58
C ILE A 286 -10.79 0.11 -3.47
N GLY A 287 -11.81 0.62 -2.76
CA GLY A 287 -11.97 2.05 -2.51
C GLY A 287 -10.75 2.68 -1.85
N VAL A 288 -10.14 1.98 -0.88
CA VAL A 288 -8.89 2.43 -0.24
C VAL A 288 -7.72 2.47 -1.25
N LYS A 289 -7.55 1.41 -2.06
CA LYS A 289 -6.48 1.38 -3.07
C LYS A 289 -6.67 2.44 -4.15
N ALA A 290 -7.92 2.72 -4.52
CA ALA A 290 -8.27 3.75 -5.49
C ALA A 290 -7.92 5.19 -5.03
N ILE A 291 -7.60 5.42 -3.74
CA ILE A 291 -7.16 6.72 -3.25
C ILE A 291 -5.94 7.24 -4.04
N VAL A 292 -5.06 6.37 -4.55
CA VAL A 292 -3.90 6.80 -5.36
C VAL A 292 -4.31 7.58 -6.61
N ALA A 293 -5.52 7.34 -7.14
CA ALA A 293 -6.05 8.10 -8.28
C ALA A 293 -6.37 9.57 -7.93
N ARG A 294 -6.63 9.88 -6.64
CA ARG A 294 -6.91 11.25 -6.18
C ARG A 294 -5.69 12.17 -6.26
N ALA A 295 -4.47 11.63 -6.23
CA ALA A 295 -3.25 12.39 -6.40
C ALA A 295 -2.90 12.67 -7.88
N LEU A 296 -3.61 12.05 -8.84
CA LEU A 296 -3.36 12.27 -10.26
C LEU A 296 -4.01 13.56 -10.75
N SER A 297 -3.26 14.31 -11.56
CA SER A 297 -3.79 15.45 -12.31
C SER A 297 -4.55 15.01 -13.56
N SER A 298 -5.12 15.95 -14.31
CA SER A 298 -5.74 15.71 -15.63
C SER A 298 -4.76 15.17 -16.68
N GLU A 299 -3.47 15.36 -16.49
CA GLU A 299 -2.41 14.81 -17.36
C GLU A 299 -1.83 13.49 -16.82
N GLY A 300 -2.25 13.07 -15.63
CA GLY A 300 -1.77 11.85 -14.97
C GLY A 300 -2.36 10.59 -15.59
N THR A 301 -1.68 9.45 -15.35
CA THR A 301 -2.11 8.14 -15.86
C THR A 301 -2.30 7.16 -14.71
N LEU A 302 -3.48 6.55 -14.64
CA LEU A 302 -3.79 5.44 -13.74
C LEU A 302 -3.60 4.12 -14.47
N VAL A 303 -2.66 3.29 -14.02
CA VAL A 303 -2.37 1.95 -14.57
C VAL A 303 -3.07 0.91 -13.70
N VAL A 304 -3.94 0.08 -14.29
CA VAL A 304 -4.84 -0.80 -13.54
C VAL A 304 -4.87 -2.20 -14.14
N ASN A 305 -4.87 -3.20 -13.29
CA ASN A 305 -5.01 -4.60 -13.67
C ASN A 305 -6.45 -4.90 -14.08
N ALA A 306 -6.66 -5.24 -15.34
CA ALA A 306 -7.96 -5.63 -15.86
C ALA A 306 -8.36 -7.07 -15.46
N ASP A 307 -7.40 -7.93 -15.15
CA ASP A 307 -7.68 -9.30 -14.69
C ASP A 307 -8.32 -9.32 -13.29
N ASP A 308 -8.28 -8.20 -12.57
CA ASP A 308 -9.02 -7.99 -11.32
C ASP A 308 -10.40 -7.40 -11.62
N GLN A 309 -11.42 -8.25 -11.67
CA GLN A 309 -12.79 -7.84 -11.98
C GLN A 309 -13.33 -6.80 -11.00
N GLY A 310 -12.91 -6.86 -9.73
CA GLY A 310 -13.32 -5.89 -8.71
C GLY A 310 -12.85 -4.47 -9.05
N LEU A 311 -11.61 -4.32 -9.56
CA LEU A 311 -11.09 -3.04 -10.04
C LEU A 311 -11.85 -2.54 -11.28
N VAL A 312 -12.15 -3.44 -12.22
CA VAL A 312 -12.93 -3.09 -13.43
C VAL A 312 -14.30 -2.55 -13.05
N ASP A 313 -15.01 -3.23 -12.17
CA ASP A 313 -16.37 -2.85 -11.72
C ASP A 313 -16.33 -1.55 -10.90
N TYR A 314 -15.32 -1.38 -10.06
CA TYR A 314 -15.16 -0.18 -9.23
C TYR A 314 -14.95 1.08 -10.07
N PHE A 315 -14.00 1.08 -11.00
CA PHE A 315 -13.76 2.25 -11.85
C PHE A 315 -14.86 2.50 -12.89
N LYS A 316 -15.66 1.49 -13.22
CA LYS A 316 -16.90 1.68 -13.98
C LYS A 316 -17.97 2.41 -13.18
N GLN A 317 -18.06 2.18 -11.86
CA GLN A 317 -19.00 2.83 -10.94
C GLN A 317 -18.51 4.21 -10.47
N HIS A 318 -17.19 4.45 -10.48
CA HIS A 318 -16.54 5.66 -10.00
C HIS A 318 -15.67 6.33 -11.08
N PRO A 319 -16.25 6.69 -12.25
CA PRO A 319 -15.50 7.32 -13.34
C PRO A 319 -14.90 8.68 -12.97
N GLU A 320 -15.47 9.36 -11.95
CA GLU A 320 -15.00 10.65 -11.44
C GLU A 320 -13.59 10.57 -10.80
N LEU A 321 -13.14 9.40 -10.40
CA LEU A 321 -11.78 9.19 -9.89
C LEU A 321 -10.73 9.15 -11.00
N ILE A 322 -11.14 8.94 -12.25
CA ILE A 322 -10.25 8.92 -13.42
C ILE A 322 -10.14 10.36 -13.95
N ARG A 323 -9.26 11.15 -13.33
CA ARG A 323 -9.09 12.58 -13.68
C ARG A 323 -8.32 12.81 -14.97
N GLY A 324 -7.43 11.89 -15.31
CA GLY A 324 -6.59 11.90 -16.50
C GLY A 324 -6.83 10.69 -17.38
N LYS A 325 -5.76 9.97 -17.70
CA LYS A 325 -5.80 8.76 -18.52
C LYS A 325 -5.90 7.51 -17.66
N ILE A 326 -6.54 6.46 -18.19
CA ILE A 326 -6.49 5.11 -17.62
C ILE A 326 -5.79 4.18 -18.62
N CYS A 327 -4.86 3.38 -18.13
CA CYS A 327 -4.12 2.39 -18.90
C CYS A 327 -4.39 1.01 -18.28
N TRP A 328 -5.19 0.20 -18.94
CA TRP A 328 -5.49 -1.16 -18.50
C TRP A 328 -4.40 -2.13 -18.95
N PHE A 329 -4.07 -3.11 -18.09
CA PHE A 329 -3.23 -4.23 -18.48
C PHE A 329 -3.87 -5.57 -18.14
N SER A 330 -3.56 -6.62 -18.93
CA SER A 330 -4.11 -7.97 -18.76
C SER A 330 -3.14 -9.03 -19.26
N LEU A 331 -3.19 -10.22 -18.65
CA LEU A 331 -2.52 -11.41 -19.17
C LEU A 331 -3.24 -12.00 -20.41
N ASP A 332 -4.48 -11.57 -20.69
CA ASP A 332 -5.31 -12.05 -21.80
C ASP A 332 -5.50 -10.95 -22.86
N ALA A 333 -4.98 -11.19 -24.07
CA ALA A 333 -5.18 -10.33 -25.24
C ALA A 333 -6.66 -10.11 -25.60
N LYS A 334 -7.54 -11.02 -25.21
CA LYS A 334 -8.99 -10.96 -25.51
C LYS A 334 -9.80 -10.35 -24.37
N HIS A 335 -9.14 -9.85 -23.32
CA HIS A 335 -9.84 -9.21 -22.22
C HIS A 335 -10.67 -8.03 -22.70
N PRO A 336 -11.97 -7.88 -22.30
CA PRO A 336 -12.86 -6.84 -22.82
C PRO A 336 -12.31 -5.41 -22.66
N LYS A 337 -11.59 -5.13 -21.55
CA LYS A 337 -10.97 -3.82 -21.32
C LYS A 337 -9.80 -3.54 -22.27
N ILE A 338 -9.02 -4.54 -22.63
CA ILE A 338 -7.94 -4.40 -23.64
C ILE A 338 -8.55 -4.11 -25.00
N LEU A 339 -9.56 -4.88 -25.42
CA LEU A 339 -10.25 -4.67 -26.69
C LEU A 339 -10.93 -3.30 -26.77
N GLU A 340 -11.54 -2.84 -25.67
CA GLU A 340 -12.12 -1.49 -25.54
C GLU A 340 -11.04 -0.41 -25.75
N GLN A 341 -9.91 -0.47 -25.04
CA GLN A 341 -8.82 0.50 -25.16
C GLN A 341 -8.22 0.55 -26.57
N LEU A 342 -8.01 -0.62 -27.18
CA LEU A 342 -7.53 -0.73 -28.57
C LEU A 342 -8.50 -0.06 -29.54
N SER A 343 -9.81 -0.25 -29.37
CA SER A 343 -10.83 0.37 -30.21
C SER A 343 -10.87 1.89 -30.10
N LEU A 344 -10.47 2.42 -28.92
CA LEU A 344 -10.42 3.86 -28.62
C LEU A 344 -9.03 4.47 -28.90
N ASN A 345 -8.06 3.69 -29.39
CA ASN A 345 -6.66 4.08 -29.54
C ASN A 345 -6.04 4.63 -28.25
N GLN A 346 -6.43 4.08 -27.10
CA GLN A 346 -5.93 4.47 -25.79
C GLN A 346 -4.87 3.48 -25.30
N ALA A 347 -4.02 3.92 -24.36
CA ALA A 347 -2.93 3.11 -23.84
C ALA A 347 -3.43 1.86 -23.12
N CYS A 348 -2.87 0.70 -23.48
CA CYS A 348 -3.08 -0.58 -22.79
C CYS A 348 -1.92 -1.55 -23.03
N LEU A 349 -1.80 -2.54 -22.13
CA LEU A 349 -0.77 -3.58 -22.23
C LEU A 349 -1.42 -4.96 -22.10
N TRP A 350 -0.84 -5.94 -22.82
CA TRP A 350 -1.30 -7.34 -22.72
C TRP A 350 -0.20 -8.32 -23.09
N ILE A 351 -0.46 -9.61 -22.84
CA ILE A 351 0.38 -10.72 -23.31
C ILE A 351 -0.30 -11.40 -24.49
N GLU A 352 0.42 -11.54 -25.60
CA GLU A 352 0.01 -12.31 -26.76
C GLU A 352 1.24 -13.00 -27.35
N ASP A 353 1.12 -14.29 -27.67
CA ASP A 353 2.21 -15.11 -28.20
C ASP A 353 3.53 -14.97 -27.42
N ARG A 354 3.43 -14.90 -26.08
CA ARG A 354 4.51 -14.67 -25.11
C ARG A 354 5.18 -13.30 -25.21
N GLN A 355 4.67 -12.39 -26.01
CA GLN A 355 5.16 -11.02 -26.07
C GLN A 355 4.37 -10.13 -25.12
N LEU A 356 5.06 -9.31 -24.35
CA LEU A 356 4.48 -8.16 -23.67
C LEU A 356 4.32 -7.05 -24.72
N LEU A 357 3.08 -6.73 -25.03
CA LEU A 357 2.71 -5.72 -26.01
C LEU A 357 2.16 -4.48 -25.30
N LEU A 358 2.42 -3.31 -25.90
CA LEU A 358 1.85 -2.03 -25.50
C LEU A 358 1.27 -1.34 -26.72
N ALA A 359 0.02 -0.89 -26.63
CA ALA A 359 -0.60 -0.04 -27.63
C ALA A 359 -0.86 1.36 -27.06
N ASP A 360 -0.68 2.39 -27.86
CA ASP A 360 -1.12 3.76 -27.61
C ASP A 360 -1.22 4.53 -28.93
N GLY A 361 -2.21 5.43 -29.07
CA GLY A 361 -2.42 6.24 -30.26
C GLY A 361 -2.57 5.43 -31.56
N GLY A 362 -3.12 4.20 -31.49
CA GLY A 362 -3.31 3.29 -32.61
C GLY A 362 -2.04 2.57 -33.10
N LYS A 363 -0.93 2.66 -32.35
CA LYS A 363 0.30 1.91 -32.61
C LYS A 363 0.47 0.84 -31.55
N THR A 364 0.96 -0.33 -31.95
CA THR A 364 1.31 -1.45 -31.06
C THR A 364 2.80 -1.74 -31.19
N GLU A 365 3.46 -1.81 -30.04
CA GLU A 365 4.89 -2.13 -29.93
C GLU A 365 5.07 -3.39 -29.08
N SER A 366 5.99 -4.26 -29.49
CA SER A 366 6.44 -5.38 -28.68
C SER A 366 7.59 -4.92 -27.78
N ILE A 367 7.39 -5.02 -26.47
CA ILE A 367 8.37 -4.59 -25.48
C ILE A 367 9.39 -5.68 -25.24
N ILE A 368 8.94 -6.92 -24.93
CA ILE A 368 9.83 -8.00 -24.51
C ILE A 368 9.11 -9.36 -24.61
N ASP A 369 9.86 -10.44 -24.93
CA ASP A 369 9.38 -11.80 -24.72
C ASP A 369 9.40 -12.11 -23.21
N ILE A 370 8.32 -12.69 -22.66
CA ILE A 370 8.22 -13.01 -21.24
C ILE A 370 9.31 -13.98 -20.78
N ASN A 371 9.89 -14.79 -21.67
CA ASN A 371 11.01 -15.68 -21.32
C ASN A 371 12.31 -14.89 -21.05
N ASP A 372 12.43 -13.68 -21.59
CA ASP A 372 13.57 -12.79 -21.35
C ASP A 372 13.44 -12.00 -20.03
N ILE A 373 12.30 -12.12 -19.32
CA ILE A 373 12.07 -11.55 -18.00
C ILE A 373 12.44 -12.62 -16.95
N PRO A 374 13.56 -12.46 -16.22
CA PRO A 374 14.05 -13.53 -15.33
C PRO A 374 13.01 -13.96 -14.28
N THR A 375 12.29 -12.99 -13.70
CA THR A 375 11.28 -13.23 -12.66
C THR A 375 10.01 -13.92 -13.20
N SER A 376 9.80 -13.98 -14.51
CA SER A 376 8.66 -14.67 -15.11
C SER A 376 8.76 -16.20 -15.01
N MET A 377 9.98 -16.72 -14.82
CA MET A 377 10.25 -18.17 -14.84
C MET A 377 9.73 -18.83 -16.14
N GLN A 378 10.11 -18.25 -17.27
CA GLN A 378 9.64 -18.67 -18.61
C GLN A 378 8.10 -18.62 -18.74
N GLY A 379 7.45 -17.69 -18.02
CA GLY A 379 6.00 -17.49 -18.01
C GLY A 379 5.25 -18.32 -16.97
N ALA A 380 5.92 -19.17 -16.19
CA ALA A 380 5.28 -19.96 -15.13
C ALA A 380 4.80 -19.06 -13.98
N ALA A 381 5.57 -18.03 -13.61
CA ALA A 381 5.22 -17.07 -12.56
C ALA A 381 4.29 -15.98 -13.10
N LYS A 382 3.03 -16.33 -13.37
CA LYS A 382 2.02 -15.41 -13.93
C LYS A 382 1.87 -14.13 -13.14
N HIS A 383 1.98 -14.18 -11.81
CA HIS A 383 1.93 -13.00 -10.96
C HIS A 383 3.08 -12.02 -11.25
N ASN A 384 4.29 -12.50 -11.56
CA ASN A 384 5.42 -11.66 -11.95
C ASN A 384 5.30 -11.15 -13.39
N VAL A 385 4.68 -11.92 -14.30
CA VAL A 385 4.32 -11.42 -15.63
C VAL A 385 3.32 -10.26 -15.50
N SER A 386 2.31 -10.39 -14.64
CA SER A 386 1.35 -9.32 -14.32
C SER A 386 2.02 -8.10 -13.68
N ASN A 387 2.95 -8.30 -12.73
CA ASN A 387 3.75 -7.20 -12.15
C ASN A 387 4.60 -6.50 -13.22
N SER A 388 5.16 -7.25 -14.18
CA SER A 388 5.95 -6.68 -15.30
C SER A 388 5.09 -5.84 -16.25
N LEU A 389 3.85 -6.27 -16.55
CA LEU A 389 2.88 -5.46 -17.30
C LEU A 389 2.58 -4.14 -16.58
N GLY A 390 2.28 -4.22 -15.28
CA GLY A 390 2.01 -3.04 -14.44
C GLY A 390 3.21 -2.09 -14.37
N ALA A 391 4.42 -2.62 -14.17
CA ALA A 391 5.66 -1.84 -14.13
C ALA A 391 5.98 -1.19 -15.49
N ALA A 392 5.84 -1.93 -16.60
CA ALA A 392 6.02 -1.39 -17.94
C ALA A 392 5.03 -0.26 -18.23
N GLY A 393 3.73 -0.45 -17.91
CA GLY A 393 2.71 0.57 -18.08
C GLY A 393 2.96 1.82 -17.25
N LEU A 394 3.39 1.65 -15.99
CA LEU A 394 3.72 2.78 -15.12
C LEU A 394 4.94 3.55 -15.63
N CYS A 395 6.01 2.87 -16.01
CA CYS A 395 7.22 3.50 -16.56
C CYS A 395 6.95 4.20 -17.90
N TYR A 396 6.11 3.60 -18.77
CA TYR A 396 5.64 4.25 -19.99
C TYR A 396 4.89 5.55 -19.69
N ALA A 397 3.97 5.54 -18.72
CA ALA A 397 3.24 6.72 -18.27
C ALA A 397 4.16 7.82 -17.70
N LEU A 398 5.29 7.43 -17.11
CA LEU A 398 6.34 8.36 -16.65
C LEU A 398 7.16 8.95 -17.81
N GLY A 399 7.06 8.41 -19.02
CA GLY A 399 7.77 8.85 -20.21
C GLY A 399 9.10 8.11 -20.46
N ILE A 400 9.29 6.95 -19.82
CA ILE A 400 10.46 6.10 -20.07
C ILE A 400 10.33 5.42 -21.44
N SER A 401 11.44 5.30 -22.17
CA SER A 401 11.44 4.72 -23.51
C SER A 401 11.19 3.21 -23.51
N PHE A 402 10.65 2.67 -24.60
CA PHE A 402 10.46 1.22 -24.76
C PHE A 402 11.76 0.44 -24.59
N GLN A 403 12.88 0.99 -25.11
CA GLN A 403 14.19 0.36 -25.00
C GLN A 403 14.64 0.26 -23.52
N ASP A 404 14.44 1.31 -22.73
CA ASP A 404 14.82 1.33 -21.32
C ASP A 404 13.90 0.41 -20.48
N ILE A 405 12.60 0.36 -20.82
CA ILE A 405 11.66 -0.60 -20.22
C ILE A 405 12.14 -2.04 -20.48
N THR A 406 12.46 -2.37 -21.72
CA THR A 406 12.99 -3.69 -22.09
C THR A 406 14.29 -4.00 -21.33
N THR A 407 15.23 -3.04 -21.32
CA THR A 407 16.52 -3.22 -20.65
C THR A 407 16.37 -3.46 -19.15
N GLY A 408 15.53 -2.66 -18.48
CA GLY A 408 15.28 -2.79 -17.04
C GLY A 408 14.58 -4.10 -16.67
N LEU A 409 13.58 -4.53 -17.44
CA LEU A 409 12.90 -5.81 -17.21
C LEU A 409 13.83 -7.01 -17.39
N LYS A 410 14.77 -6.96 -18.37
CA LYS A 410 15.80 -7.99 -18.55
C LYS A 410 16.84 -8.00 -17.44
N ALA A 411 17.16 -6.83 -16.89
CA ALA A 411 18.16 -6.69 -15.83
C ALA A 411 17.63 -7.14 -14.46
N PHE A 412 16.33 -7.00 -14.20
CA PHE A 412 15.71 -7.35 -12.92
C PHE A 412 15.63 -8.87 -12.73
N ARG A 413 16.57 -9.41 -11.95
CA ARG A 413 16.67 -10.87 -11.74
C ARG A 413 15.71 -11.39 -10.68
N GLY A 414 15.27 -10.52 -9.76
CA GLY A 414 14.43 -10.90 -8.62
C GLY A 414 15.18 -11.78 -7.61
N ASP A 415 16.51 -11.72 -7.61
CA ASP A 415 17.36 -12.42 -6.65
C ASP A 415 17.39 -11.68 -5.28
N ASN A 416 18.25 -12.14 -4.39
CA ASN A 416 18.38 -11.55 -3.04
C ASN A 416 18.79 -10.08 -3.05
N ASN A 417 19.45 -9.60 -4.11
CA ASN A 417 19.88 -8.21 -4.23
C ASN A 417 18.74 -7.33 -4.77
N ASP A 418 18.04 -7.83 -5.80
CA ASP A 418 17.00 -7.08 -6.48
C ASP A 418 15.67 -7.10 -5.71
N ASN A 419 15.29 -8.27 -5.16
CA ASN A 419 13.95 -8.49 -4.58
C ASN A 419 13.99 -9.46 -3.39
N PRO A 420 14.67 -9.10 -2.29
CA PRO A 420 14.86 -9.99 -1.16
C PRO A 420 13.55 -10.47 -0.53
N GLY A 421 13.42 -11.78 -0.34
CA GLY A 421 12.25 -12.43 0.25
C GLY A 421 11.03 -12.51 -0.69
N ARG A 422 11.20 -12.37 -1.99
CA ARG A 422 10.11 -12.42 -2.97
C ARG A 422 10.45 -13.39 -4.09
N GLY A 423 10.28 -14.69 -3.83
CA GLY A 423 10.55 -15.73 -4.81
C GLY A 423 12.04 -16.01 -5.04
N ASN A 424 12.86 -15.99 -4.01
CA ASN A 424 14.30 -16.22 -4.13
C ASN A 424 14.63 -17.69 -4.06
N TYR A 425 15.33 -18.21 -5.08
CA TYR A 425 15.73 -19.61 -5.21
C TYR A 425 17.16 -19.83 -4.73
N PHE A 426 17.35 -20.98 -4.06
CA PHE A 426 18.66 -21.53 -3.69
C PHE A 426 18.72 -22.98 -4.09
N ASP A 427 19.88 -23.46 -4.50
CA ASP A 427 20.20 -24.88 -4.64
C ASP A 427 21.17 -25.27 -3.52
N ILE A 428 20.74 -26.16 -2.64
CA ILE A 428 21.53 -26.65 -1.52
C ILE A 428 21.72 -28.15 -1.69
N ASP A 429 22.86 -28.55 -2.21
CA ASP A 429 23.20 -29.97 -2.44
C ASP A 429 22.11 -30.72 -3.23
N GLY A 430 21.51 -30.08 -4.21
CA GLY A 430 20.45 -30.64 -5.04
C GLY A 430 19.03 -30.56 -4.43
N VAL A 431 18.87 -29.83 -3.32
CA VAL A 431 17.56 -29.42 -2.77
C VAL A 431 17.19 -28.05 -3.34
N THR A 432 16.02 -27.95 -3.95
CA THR A 432 15.52 -26.63 -4.38
C THR A 432 14.80 -25.94 -3.24
N VAL A 433 15.35 -24.82 -2.77
CA VAL A 433 14.76 -24.00 -1.70
C VAL A 433 14.21 -22.70 -2.29
N LEU A 434 12.94 -22.39 -2.03
CA LEU A 434 12.31 -21.12 -2.37
C LEU A 434 11.96 -20.35 -1.12
N VAL A 435 12.48 -19.12 -1.01
CA VAL A 435 12.11 -18.18 0.07
C VAL A 435 11.16 -17.13 -0.47
N ASP A 436 9.99 -16.99 0.18
CA ASP A 436 8.95 -16.03 -0.20
C ASP A 436 8.32 -15.35 1.02
N PHE A 437 7.70 -14.19 0.81
CA PHE A 437 6.97 -13.42 1.83
C PHE A 437 5.45 -13.55 1.68
N ALA A 438 4.95 -14.57 1.02
CA ALA A 438 3.51 -14.78 0.89
C ALA A 438 2.87 -14.95 2.27
N HIS A 439 1.93 -14.06 2.60
CA HIS A 439 1.31 -13.98 3.93
C HIS A 439 -0.21 -13.90 3.89
N ASN A 440 -0.82 -14.12 2.73
CA ASN A 440 -2.26 -14.28 2.55
C ASN A 440 -2.54 -15.38 1.52
N ALA A 441 -3.76 -15.90 1.53
CA ALA A 441 -4.16 -17.02 0.69
C ALA A 441 -3.95 -16.73 -0.82
N HIS A 442 -4.23 -15.50 -1.27
CA HIS A 442 -4.09 -15.10 -2.67
C HIS A 442 -2.61 -15.11 -3.11
N SER A 443 -1.69 -14.54 -2.31
CA SER A 443 -0.26 -14.55 -2.64
C SER A 443 0.33 -15.96 -2.61
N LEU A 444 -0.02 -16.76 -1.62
CA LEU A 444 0.46 -18.12 -1.50
C LEU A 444 -0.05 -19.00 -2.65
N SER A 445 -1.31 -18.84 -3.09
CA SER A 445 -1.84 -19.53 -4.26
C SER A 445 -1.01 -19.24 -5.50
N ALA A 446 -0.66 -17.99 -5.74
CA ALA A 446 0.17 -17.59 -6.89
C ALA A 446 1.59 -18.21 -6.87
N VAL A 447 2.19 -18.32 -5.67
CA VAL A 447 3.47 -19.00 -5.49
C VAL A 447 3.32 -20.51 -5.76
N ILE A 448 2.30 -21.16 -5.17
CA ILE A 448 2.05 -22.58 -5.35
C ILE A 448 1.76 -22.92 -6.82
N ASP A 449 0.94 -22.13 -7.51
CA ASP A 449 0.66 -22.31 -8.95
C ASP A 449 1.95 -22.28 -9.80
N THR A 450 2.92 -21.47 -9.38
CA THR A 450 4.23 -21.38 -10.03
C THR A 450 5.06 -22.66 -9.83
N VAL A 451 5.07 -23.18 -8.61
CA VAL A 451 5.99 -24.28 -8.22
C VAL A 451 5.35 -25.67 -8.25
N ALA A 452 4.02 -25.76 -8.35
CA ALA A 452 3.31 -27.06 -8.34
C ALA A 452 3.71 -28.00 -9.47
N ALA A 453 4.09 -27.46 -10.63
CA ALA A 453 4.55 -28.23 -11.79
C ALA A 453 6.05 -28.58 -11.74
N MET A 454 6.81 -28.05 -10.78
CA MET A 454 8.23 -28.36 -10.63
C MET A 454 8.41 -29.80 -10.16
N PRO A 455 9.32 -30.59 -10.78
CA PRO A 455 9.60 -31.93 -10.30
C PRO A 455 10.20 -31.89 -8.90
N ALA A 456 9.69 -32.72 -8.00
CA ALA A 456 10.23 -32.88 -6.66
C ALA A 456 9.96 -34.31 -6.17
N ASN A 457 10.91 -34.90 -5.44
CA ASN A 457 10.77 -36.21 -4.80
C ASN A 457 9.89 -36.10 -3.54
N GLY A 458 10.11 -35.03 -2.74
CA GLY A 458 9.32 -34.65 -1.59
C GLY A 458 9.12 -33.14 -1.55
N ARG A 459 8.07 -32.67 -0.85
CA ARG A 459 7.73 -31.25 -0.69
C ARG A 459 7.59 -30.90 0.78
N LEU A 460 8.26 -29.84 1.20
CA LEU A 460 8.10 -29.25 2.53
C LEU A 460 7.65 -27.80 2.37
N ILE A 461 6.75 -27.36 3.25
CA ILE A 461 6.41 -25.95 3.42
C ILE A 461 6.60 -25.53 4.88
N MET A 462 7.26 -24.40 5.09
CA MET A 462 7.34 -23.70 6.38
C MET A 462 6.41 -22.50 6.36
N LEU A 463 5.53 -22.39 7.35
CA LEU A 463 4.60 -21.25 7.47
C LEU A 463 4.31 -20.86 8.91
N GLY A 464 4.06 -19.57 9.11
CA GLY A 464 3.56 -18.95 10.32
C GLY A 464 2.64 -17.78 9.96
N HIS A 465 2.08 -17.10 10.95
CA HIS A 465 1.24 -15.94 10.72
C HIS A 465 1.36 -14.89 11.83
N ALA A 466 1.10 -13.61 11.50
CA ALA A 466 1.02 -12.56 12.50
C ALA A 466 -0.30 -12.62 13.28
N GLY A 467 -0.29 -12.29 14.57
CA GLY A 467 -1.41 -12.47 15.49
C GLY A 467 -2.57 -11.50 15.31
N ASP A 468 -2.41 -10.42 14.55
CA ASP A 468 -3.49 -9.50 14.20
C ASP A 468 -4.44 -10.02 13.10
N ARG A 469 -4.20 -11.25 12.62
CA ARG A 469 -5.06 -11.91 11.64
C ARG A 469 -6.18 -12.70 12.33
N THR A 470 -7.31 -12.80 11.63
CA THR A 470 -8.41 -13.63 12.10
C THR A 470 -8.07 -15.12 11.95
N ASP A 471 -8.72 -15.98 12.76
CA ASP A 471 -8.60 -17.44 12.60
C ASP A 471 -8.96 -17.89 11.20
N ARG A 472 -9.93 -17.22 10.57
CA ARG A 472 -10.34 -17.49 9.20
C ARG A 472 -9.20 -17.25 8.21
N ASP A 473 -8.45 -16.16 8.36
CA ASP A 473 -7.33 -15.84 7.47
C ASP A 473 -6.21 -16.87 7.60
N ILE A 474 -5.90 -17.28 8.85
CA ILE A 474 -4.90 -18.30 9.16
C ILE A 474 -5.31 -19.66 8.57
N ILE A 475 -6.59 -20.04 8.73
CA ILE A 475 -7.16 -21.27 8.18
C ILE A 475 -7.12 -21.24 6.64
N ASN A 476 -7.51 -20.12 6.02
CA ASN A 476 -7.48 -19.98 4.56
C ASN A 476 -6.06 -20.11 4.01
N LEU A 477 -5.06 -19.47 4.65
CA LEU A 477 -3.65 -19.62 4.28
C LEU A 477 -3.20 -21.08 4.39
N THR A 478 -3.57 -21.76 5.49
CA THR A 478 -3.26 -23.17 5.74
C THR A 478 -3.90 -24.08 4.68
N ASP A 479 -5.15 -23.81 4.31
CA ASP A 479 -5.85 -24.56 3.25
C ASP A 479 -5.15 -24.44 1.90
N VAL A 480 -4.67 -23.24 1.56
CA VAL A 480 -3.88 -23.03 0.35
C VAL A 480 -2.53 -23.74 0.45
N ALA A 481 -1.83 -23.64 1.59
CA ALA A 481 -0.56 -24.35 1.80
C ALA A 481 -0.70 -25.86 1.58
N HIS A 482 -1.81 -26.45 2.03
CA HIS A 482 -2.10 -27.87 1.82
C HIS A 482 -2.27 -28.24 0.33
N THR A 483 -2.64 -27.32 -0.57
CA THR A 483 -2.75 -27.60 -2.03
C THR A 483 -1.42 -27.92 -2.68
N LEU A 484 -0.29 -27.53 -2.08
CA LEU A 484 1.05 -27.95 -2.50
C LEU A 484 1.26 -29.46 -2.35
N LYS A 485 0.38 -30.15 -1.58
CA LYS A 485 0.48 -31.56 -1.19
C LYS A 485 1.82 -31.84 -0.49
N PRO A 486 2.11 -31.13 0.59
CA PRO A 486 3.40 -31.28 1.27
C PRO A 486 3.51 -32.65 1.97
N ASP A 487 4.70 -33.25 1.93
CA ASP A 487 5.07 -34.44 2.70
C ASP A 487 5.42 -34.07 4.15
N ALA A 488 5.81 -32.79 4.37
CA ALA A 488 6.07 -32.24 5.69
C ALA A 488 5.68 -30.76 5.76
N VAL A 489 5.23 -30.32 6.93
CA VAL A 489 4.92 -28.91 7.23
C VAL A 489 5.62 -28.49 8.51
N ILE A 490 6.30 -27.35 8.48
CA ILE A 490 6.86 -26.73 9.68
C ILE A 490 6.01 -25.51 10.03
N THR A 491 5.41 -25.54 11.20
CA THR A 491 4.73 -24.37 11.77
C THR A 491 5.72 -23.57 12.60
N VAL A 492 5.80 -22.24 12.34
CA VAL A 492 6.76 -21.37 13.03
C VAL A 492 6.05 -20.36 13.91
N GLU A 493 6.69 -20.07 15.06
CA GLU A 493 6.28 -18.96 15.91
C GLU A 493 6.87 -17.64 15.38
N LEU A 494 6.04 -16.60 15.37
CA LEU A 494 6.45 -15.22 15.05
C LEU A 494 6.38 -14.37 16.32
N SER A 495 7.31 -14.59 17.24
CA SER A 495 7.29 -14.02 18.60
C SER A 495 7.20 -12.49 18.63
N ASN A 496 7.78 -11.79 17.63
CA ASN A 496 7.73 -10.33 17.50
C ASN A 496 6.36 -9.83 16.97
N TYR A 497 5.48 -10.73 16.53
CA TYR A 497 4.21 -10.42 15.87
C TYR A 497 3.01 -11.08 16.53
N LEU A 498 3.08 -11.40 17.83
CA LEU A 498 1.98 -12.04 18.60
C LEU A 498 0.72 -11.16 18.64
N ARG A 499 0.86 -9.85 18.75
CA ARG A 499 -0.23 -8.86 18.62
C ARG A 499 -1.51 -9.23 19.36
N GLY A 500 -1.36 -9.74 20.60
CA GLY A 500 -2.46 -10.12 21.48
C GLY A 500 -2.83 -11.60 21.47
N ARG A 501 -2.14 -12.44 20.70
CA ARG A 501 -2.23 -13.90 20.77
C ARG A 501 -1.22 -14.48 21.77
N GLU A 502 -1.53 -15.66 22.30
CA GLU A 502 -0.62 -16.41 23.15
C GLU A 502 0.45 -17.14 22.32
N ILE A 503 1.58 -17.44 22.94
CA ILE A 503 2.65 -18.27 22.33
C ILE A 503 2.06 -19.63 21.95
N LYS A 504 2.39 -20.12 20.75
CA LYS A 504 1.89 -21.36 20.13
C LYS A 504 0.42 -21.36 19.70
N GLU A 505 -0.35 -20.32 19.96
CA GLU A 505 -1.77 -20.27 19.57
C GLU A 505 -1.93 -20.42 18.04
N ILE A 506 -1.15 -19.70 17.26
CA ILE A 506 -1.21 -19.77 15.80
C ILE A 506 -0.64 -21.08 15.26
N PRO A 507 0.57 -21.55 15.67
CA PRO A 507 1.07 -22.87 15.29
C PRO A 507 0.10 -24.01 15.57
N GLU A 508 -0.56 -24.02 16.72
CA GLU A 508 -1.55 -25.04 17.07
C GLU A 508 -2.83 -24.94 16.22
N LEU A 509 -3.27 -23.73 15.86
CA LEU A 509 -4.41 -23.54 14.95
C LEU A 509 -4.09 -24.10 13.56
N ILE A 510 -2.88 -23.83 13.04
CA ILE A 510 -2.40 -24.36 11.76
C ILE A 510 -2.30 -25.90 11.84
N LYS A 511 -1.66 -26.44 12.89
CA LYS A 511 -1.52 -27.88 13.11
C LYS A 511 -2.88 -28.57 13.12
N LYS A 512 -3.84 -28.06 13.90
CA LYS A 512 -5.20 -28.59 13.96
C LYS A 512 -5.83 -28.64 12.57
N ARG A 513 -5.72 -27.56 11.79
CA ARG A 513 -6.29 -27.51 10.45
C ARG A 513 -5.65 -28.52 9.49
N LEU A 514 -4.34 -28.71 9.56
CA LEU A 514 -3.62 -29.70 8.74
C LEU A 514 -4.03 -31.13 9.07
N LEU A 515 -4.23 -31.48 10.36
CA LEU A 515 -4.76 -32.77 10.79
C LEU A 515 -6.19 -32.99 10.25
N GLU A 516 -7.05 -31.97 10.27
CA GLU A 516 -8.40 -32.04 9.66
C GLU A 516 -8.34 -32.29 8.15
N LYS A 517 -7.28 -31.84 7.48
CA LYS A 517 -7.02 -32.06 6.04
C LYS A 517 -6.39 -33.42 5.73
N GLY A 518 -6.04 -34.19 6.74
CA GLY A 518 -5.57 -35.57 6.58
C GLY A 518 -4.05 -35.75 6.62
N LEU A 519 -3.27 -34.71 7.01
CA LEU A 519 -1.87 -34.91 7.35
C LEU A 519 -1.76 -35.71 8.65
N GLU A 520 -0.74 -36.53 8.75
CA GLU A 520 -0.43 -37.26 9.98
C GLU A 520 0.41 -36.38 10.93
N GLU A 521 0.28 -36.59 12.24
CA GLU A 521 0.99 -35.78 13.25
C GLU A 521 2.50 -35.76 13.06
N GLN A 522 3.08 -36.87 12.61
CA GLN A 522 4.51 -37.01 12.32
C GLN A 522 5.01 -36.21 11.12
N GLN A 523 4.11 -35.68 10.28
CA GLN A 523 4.41 -34.81 9.15
C GLN A 523 4.41 -33.31 9.52
N ILE A 524 4.00 -32.97 10.75
CA ILE A 524 3.85 -31.60 11.20
C ILE A 524 4.85 -31.30 12.31
N PHE A 525 5.78 -30.38 12.03
CA PHE A 525 6.83 -29.98 12.93
C PHE A 525 6.55 -28.57 13.47
N TYR A 526 7.16 -28.24 14.60
CA TYR A 526 7.12 -26.91 15.21
C TYR A 526 8.53 -26.34 15.35
N ALA A 527 8.70 -25.05 15.08
CA ALA A 527 9.92 -24.32 15.35
C ALA A 527 9.64 -23.00 16.08
N GLU A 528 10.55 -22.59 16.96
CA GLU A 528 10.40 -21.40 17.81
C GLU A 528 10.64 -20.08 17.07
N SER A 529 11.22 -20.15 15.87
CA SER A 529 11.47 -19.00 14.99
C SER A 529 11.47 -19.44 13.52
N SER A 530 11.34 -18.47 12.61
CA SER A 530 11.49 -18.72 11.16
C SER A 530 12.88 -19.25 10.82
N PHE A 531 13.91 -18.78 11.53
CA PHE A 531 15.29 -19.24 11.32
C PHE A 531 15.51 -20.70 11.76
N ASP A 532 14.95 -21.10 12.92
CA ASP A 532 15.02 -22.50 13.37
C ASP A 532 14.18 -23.40 12.47
N GLY A 533 13.05 -22.89 11.97
CA GLY A 533 12.25 -23.58 10.96
C GLY A 533 12.99 -23.81 9.66
N ALA A 534 13.75 -22.83 9.18
CA ALA A 534 14.57 -22.98 7.98
C ALA A 534 15.68 -24.03 8.17
N LYS A 535 16.38 -24.07 9.31
CA LYS A 535 17.35 -25.12 9.63
C LYS A 535 16.70 -26.51 9.63
N LEU A 536 15.56 -26.64 10.32
CA LEU A 536 14.83 -27.90 10.38
C LEU A 536 14.35 -28.36 8.98
N ALA A 537 13.98 -27.41 8.11
CA ALA A 537 13.59 -27.70 6.74
C ALA A 537 14.75 -28.26 5.89
N ILE A 538 15.94 -27.68 6.03
CA ILE A 538 17.15 -28.17 5.36
C ILE A 538 17.58 -29.54 5.90
N ASP A 539 17.52 -29.76 7.22
CA ASP A 539 17.84 -31.05 7.85
C ASP A 539 16.86 -32.17 7.41
N TRP A 540 15.61 -31.83 7.13
CA TRP A 540 14.60 -32.79 6.63
C TRP A 540 14.86 -33.17 5.16
N ALA A 541 15.25 -32.19 4.34
CA ALA A 541 15.29 -32.30 2.88
C ALA A 541 16.43 -33.21 2.36
N LYS A 542 16.20 -33.82 1.22
CA LYS A 542 17.16 -34.66 0.50
C LYS A 542 17.30 -34.18 -0.94
N PRO A 543 18.41 -34.51 -1.62
CA PRO A 543 18.56 -34.18 -3.04
C PRO A 543 17.35 -34.55 -3.89
N GLY A 544 16.84 -33.59 -4.63
CA GLY A 544 15.63 -33.70 -5.43
C GLY A 544 14.34 -33.30 -4.73
N ASP A 545 14.38 -32.88 -3.45
CA ASP A 545 13.24 -32.33 -2.74
C ASP A 545 13.07 -30.83 -3.01
N PHE A 546 11.87 -30.34 -2.77
CA PHE A 546 11.49 -28.93 -2.85
C PHE A 546 11.06 -28.40 -1.48
N VAL A 547 11.62 -27.29 -1.08
CA VAL A 547 11.36 -26.61 0.19
C VAL A 547 10.84 -25.20 -0.06
N LEU A 548 9.64 -24.88 0.45
CA LEU A 548 9.07 -23.53 0.43
C LEU A 548 9.15 -22.91 1.83
N LEU A 549 9.92 -21.86 1.98
CA LEU A 549 10.07 -21.12 3.23
C LEU A 549 9.28 -19.81 3.16
N LEU A 550 8.14 -19.70 3.86
CA LEU A 550 7.43 -18.43 4.02
C LEU A 550 8.07 -17.64 5.16
N ALA A 551 9.09 -16.83 4.82
CA ALA A 551 9.90 -16.09 5.77
C ALA A 551 9.31 -14.70 6.02
N LEU A 552 8.38 -14.59 6.98
CA LEU A 552 7.72 -13.34 7.37
C LEU A 552 8.58 -12.51 8.34
N ASP A 553 9.50 -13.15 9.05
CA ASP A 553 10.56 -12.55 9.88
C ASP A 553 11.87 -13.32 9.72
N GLY A 554 12.96 -12.82 10.32
CA GLY A 554 14.27 -13.50 10.30
C GLY A 554 14.87 -13.72 8.90
N ARG A 555 14.39 -13.01 7.88
CA ARG A 555 14.76 -13.22 6.47
C ARG A 555 16.25 -13.12 6.23
N ASP A 556 16.90 -12.10 6.78
CA ASP A 556 18.32 -11.83 6.54
C ASP A 556 19.18 -12.96 7.14
N GLU A 557 18.83 -13.47 8.33
CA GLU A 557 19.48 -14.61 8.96
C GLU A 557 19.29 -15.90 8.15
N ILE A 558 18.09 -16.11 7.59
CA ILE A 558 17.81 -17.26 6.70
C ILE A 558 18.67 -17.16 5.44
N PHE A 559 18.80 -15.98 4.83
CA PHE A 559 19.63 -15.78 3.65
C PHE A 559 21.10 -16.01 3.93
N GLU A 560 21.65 -15.50 5.04
CA GLU A 560 23.02 -15.76 5.46
C GLU A 560 23.27 -17.26 5.63
N TYR A 561 22.35 -17.96 6.28
CA TYR A 561 22.42 -19.40 6.47
C TYR A 561 22.42 -20.15 5.14
N LEU A 562 21.42 -19.90 4.25
CA LEU A 562 21.33 -20.59 2.98
C LEU A 562 22.54 -20.30 2.07
N ASN A 563 23.04 -19.07 2.04
CA ASN A 563 24.25 -18.70 1.31
C ASN A 563 25.51 -19.40 1.86
N SER A 564 25.54 -19.73 3.16
CA SER A 564 26.68 -20.46 3.75
C SER A 564 26.72 -21.94 3.37
N LEU A 565 25.59 -22.46 2.85
CA LEU A 565 25.44 -23.87 2.43
C LEU A 565 25.53 -24.04 0.91
N SER A 566 25.42 -22.95 0.13
CA SER A 566 25.39 -22.95 -1.34
C SER A 566 26.76 -23.01 -1.98
#